data_76bfee170fc9a6890c05dd174c0601e4
#
_entry.id   76bfee170fc9a6890c05dd174c0601e4
#
_cell.length_a   1.000
_cell.length_b   1.000
_cell.length_c   1.000
_cell.angle_alpha   90.00
_cell.angle_beta   90.00
_cell.angle_gamma   90.00
#
_symmetry.space_group_name_H-M   'P 1'
#
loop_
_entity.id
_entity.type
_entity.pdbx_description
1 polymer ?
#
loop_
_entity_poly.entity_id
_entity_poly.type
_entity_poly.pdbx_seq_one_letter_code
_entity_poly.pdbx_strand_id
1 'polypeptide(L)' 'MQTQTITFKVSDMHCPSCPRLIQMDLEDKVGVLAVNANLDTKLVVVEYDPASITVEQLVESIKESGYSPTTTVV' A
#
# COMPACT_ATOMS: atom_id res chain seq x y z
N MET A 1 12.66 -17.75 -1.44
CA MET A 1 11.92 -16.51 -1.72
C MET A 1 11.57 -15.82 -0.43
N GLN A 2 11.99 -14.56 -0.30
CA GLN A 2 11.70 -13.79 0.89
C GLN A 2 10.68 -12.71 0.55
N THR A 3 9.61 -12.67 1.31
CA THR A 3 8.63 -11.60 1.19
C THR A 3 8.68 -10.74 2.43
N GLN A 4 8.37 -9.47 2.27
CA GLN A 4 8.31 -8.55 3.38
C GLN A 4 6.94 -7.91 3.44
N THR A 5 6.54 -7.52 4.63
CA THR A 5 5.26 -6.87 4.85
C THR A 5 5.52 -5.46 5.39
N ILE A 6 4.85 -4.48 4.80
CA ILE A 6 4.96 -3.11 5.26
C ILE A 6 3.55 -2.55 5.46
N THR A 7 3.42 -1.68 6.45
CA THR A 7 2.15 -1.03 6.76
C THR A 7 2.29 0.46 6.52
N PHE A 8 1.38 1.02 5.74
CA PHE A 8 1.29 2.46 5.51
C PHE A 8 0.04 3.00 6.21
N LYS A 9 0.15 4.18 6.78
CA LYS A 9 -1.01 4.89 7.28
C LYS A 9 -1.40 5.95 6.27
N VAL A 10 -2.64 5.86 5.77
CA VAL A 10 -3.15 6.78 4.77
C VAL A 10 -4.32 7.53 5.39
N SER A 11 -4.02 8.64 6.05
CA SER A 11 -5.03 9.44 6.76
C SER A 11 -6.07 10.04 5.83
N ASP A 12 -5.74 10.16 4.56
CA ASP A 12 -6.60 10.77 3.55
C ASP A 12 -7.73 9.85 3.08
N MET A 13 -7.71 8.59 3.49
CA MET A 13 -8.78 7.66 3.14
C MET A 13 -10.02 7.98 3.95
N HIS A 14 -11.03 8.51 3.28
CA HIS A 14 -12.29 8.82 3.95
C HIS A 14 -13.52 8.45 3.14
N CYS A 15 -13.38 7.72 2.06
CA CYS A 15 -14.51 7.21 1.31
C CYS A 15 -14.42 5.68 1.22
N PRO A 16 -15.57 4.97 1.12
CA PRO A 16 -15.55 3.50 1.12
C PRO A 16 -14.79 2.88 -0.03
N SER A 17 -14.67 3.57 -1.16
CA SER A 17 -13.97 3.04 -2.32
C SER A 17 -12.47 3.35 -2.33
N CYS A 18 -12.01 4.26 -1.46
CA CYS A 18 -10.60 4.63 -1.43
C CYS A 18 -9.66 3.45 -1.16
N PRO A 19 -9.91 2.63 -0.12
CA PRO A 19 -9.02 1.48 0.12
C PRO A 19 -9.02 0.48 -1.01
N ARG A 20 -10.15 0.31 -1.69
CA ARG A 20 -10.24 -0.59 -2.83
C ARG A 20 -9.39 -0.09 -3.99
N LEU A 21 -9.41 1.21 -4.27
CA LEU A 21 -8.61 1.80 -5.35
C LEU A 21 -7.12 1.64 -5.07
N ILE A 22 -6.69 1.92 -3.85
CA ILE A 22 -5.30 1.75 -3.46
C ILE A 22 -4.90 0.29 -3.59
N GLN A 23 -5.75 -0.62 -3.14
CA GLN A 23 -5.48 -2.04 -3.22
C GLN A 23 -5.31 -2.50 -4.66
N MET A 24 -6.19 -2.07 -5.54
CA MET A 24 -6.11 -2.44 -6.95
C MET A 24 -4.85 -1.88 -7.61
N ASP A 25 -4.52 -0.64 -7.34
CA ASP A 25 -3.33 -0.01 -7.90
C ASP A 25 -2.06 -0.73 -7.47
N LEU A 26 -1.97 -1.09 -6.20
CA LEU A 26 -0.79 -1.77 -5.69
C LEU A 26 -0.71 -3.22 -6.17
N GLU A 27 -1.83 -3.91 -6.23
CA GLU A 27 -1.86 -5.29 -6.70
C GLU A 27 -1.43 -5.42 -8.16
N ASP A 28 -1.60 -4.37 -8.94
CA ASP A 28 -1.21 -4.34 -10.34
C ASP A 28 0.32 -4.21 -10.51
N LYS A 29 1.05 -3.90 -9.47
CA LYS A 29 2.49 -3.76 -9.53
C LYS A 29 3.19 -5.10 -9.47
N VAL A 30 4.25 -5.25 -10.28
CA VAL A 30 5.07 -6.45 -10.24
C VAL A 30 5.83 -6.48 -8.90
N GLY A 31 5.77 -7.62 -8.24
CA GLY A 31 6.44 -7.78 -6.95
C GLY A 31 5.51 -7.64 -5.76
N VAL A 32 4.29 -7.16 -5.96
CA VAL A 32 3.30 -7.09 -4.90
C VAL A 32 2.53 -8.39 -4.86
N LEU A 33 2.51 -9.03 -3.70
CA LEU A 33 1.86 -10.34 -3.51
C LEU A 33 0.46 -10.19 -2.95
N ALA A 34 0.28 -9.29 -2.00
CA ALA A 34 -1.02 -9.08 -1.37
C ALA A 34 -1.11 -7.65 -0.84
N VAL A 35 -2.29 -7.10 -0.86
CA VAL A 35 -2.57 -5.77 -0.32
C VAL A 35 -3.86 -5.86 0.47
N ASN A 36 -3.84 -5.30 1.67
CA ASN A 36 -5.01 -5.24 2.52
C ASN A 36 -5.17 -3.81 3.03
N ALA A 37 -6.18 -3.12 2.53
CA ALA A 37 -6.46 -1.75 2.93
C ALA A 37 -7.69 -1.72 3.84
N ASN A 38 -7.57 -1.03 4.97
CA ASN A 38 -8.64 -0.94 5.95
C ASN A 38 -9.02 0.53 6.15
N LEU A 39 -10.27 0.85 5.84
CA LEU A 39 -10.78 2.22 5.96
C LEU A 39 -10.91 2.65 7.42
N ASP A 40 -11.31 1.73 8.30
CA ASP A 40 -11.54 2.06 9.71
C ASP A 40 -10.26 2.47 10.42
N THR A 41 -9.18 1.75 10.16
CA THR A 41 -7.88 2.03 10.77
C THR A 41 -7.03 2.94 9.90
N LYS A 42 -7.42 3.11 8.64
CA LYS A 42 -6.68 3.86 7.63
C LYS A 42 -5.28 3.30 7.39
N LEU A 43 -5.17 1.99 7.54
CA LEU A 43 -3.91 1.29 7.34
C LEU A 43 -3.97 0.47 6.07
N VAL A 44 -2.86 0.47 5.35
CA VAL A 44 -2.67 -0.35 4.15
C VAL A 44 -1.50 -1.27 4.40
N VAL A 45 -1.77 -2.56 4.42
CA VAL A 45 -0.74 -3.58 4.64
C VAL A 45 -0.40 -4.18 3.28
N VAL A 46 0.88 -4.14 2.92
CA VAL A 46 1.35 -4.64 1.63
C VAL A 46 2.38 -5.73 1.86
N GLU A 47 2.13 -6.88 1.26
CA GLU A 47 3.09 -7.96 1.22
C GLU A 47 3.74 -7.95 -0.16
N TYR A 48 5.06 -7.80 -0.19
CA TYR A 48 5.79 -7.60 -1.43
C TYR A 48 7.12 -8.34 -1.44
N ASP A 49 7.66 -8.51 -2.64
CA ASP A 49 8.99 -9.09 -2.84
C ASP A 49 10.01 -7.95 -2.97
N PRO A 50 10.90 -7.78 -1.98
CA PRO A 50 11.84 -6.66 -2.00
C PRO A 50 12.85 -6.74 -3.15
N ALA A 51 12.98 -7.90 -3.77
CA ALA A 51 13.86 -8.05 -4.93
C ALA A 51 13.21 -7.51 -6.21
N SER A 52 11.90 -7.41 -6.25
CA SER A 52 11.16 -6.97 -7.43
C SER A 52 10.65 -5.54 -7.31
N ILE A 53 10.28 -5.09 -6.11
CA ILE A 53 9.74 -3.76 -5.91
C ILE A 53 10.26 -3.19 -4.59
N THR A 54 10.41 -1.88 -4.53
CA THR A 54 10.91 -1.22 -3.33
C THR A 54 9.76 -0.50 -2.61
N VAL A 55 9.98 -0.17 -1.33
CA VAL A 55 9.02 0.59 -0.54
C VAL A 55 8.75 1.94 -1.19
N GLU A 56 9.78 2.57 -1.75
CA GLU A 56 9.62 3.86 -2.42
C GLU A 56 8.64 3.78 -3.59
N GLN A 57 8.69 2.70 -4.34
CA GLN A 57 7.76 2.49 -5.45
C GLN A 57 6.34 2.30 -4.96
N LEU A 58 6.16 1.64 -3.83
CA LEU A 58 4.85 1.48 -3.22
C LEU A 58 4.30 2.83 -2.77
N VAL A 59 5.13 3.64 -2.13
CA VAL A 59 4.76 4.99 -1.69
C VAL A 59 4.35 5.84 -2.88
N GLU A 60 5.12 5.80 -3.96
CA GLU A 60 4.81 6.58 -5.16
C GLU A 60 3.49 6.16 -5.78
N SER A 61 3.19 4.86 -5.78
CA SER A 61 1.92 4.37 -6.31
C SER A 61 0.75 4.92 -5.53
N ILE A 62 0.86 4.96 -4.21
CA ILE A 62 -0.20 5.51 -3.38
C ILE A 62 -0.35 7.01 -3.61
N LYS A 63 0.77 7.73 -3.77
CA LYS A 63 0.74 9.16 -4.05
C LYS A 63 0.10 9.46 -5.40
N GLU A 64 0.35 8.63 -6.39
CA GLU A 64 -0.25 8.78 -7.72
C GLU A 64 -1.77 8.62 -7.67
N SER A 65 -2.27 7.86 -6.72
CA SER A 65 -3.71 7.71 -6.50
C SER A 65 -4.32 8.91 -5.79
N GLY A 66 -3.50 9.88 -5.38
CA GLY A 66 -3.98 11.10 -4.74
C GLY A 66 -3.97 11.05 -3.22
N TYR A 67 -3.26 10.12 -2.63
CA TYR A 67 -3.20 9.95 -1.18
C TYR A 67 -1.80 10.22 -0.65
N SER A 68 -1.71 10.50 0.64
CA SER A 68 -0.43 10.78 1.30
C SER A 68 -0.12 9.68 2.30
N PRO A 69 0.61 8.65 1.89
CA PRO A 69 0.93 7.56 2.80
C PRO A 69 2.04 7.94 3.77
N THR A 70 1.89 7.47 5.00
CA THR A 70 2.94 7.59 6.01
C THR A 70 3.41 6.19 6.34
N THR A 71 4.71 5.95 6.22
CA THR A 71 5.28 4.65 6.54
C THR A 71 5.29 4.47 8.05
N THR A 72 4.61 3.43 8.51
CA THR A 72 4.74 3.03 9.90
C THR A 72 5.79 1.93 9.97
N VAL A 73 6.94 2.29 10.48
CA VAL A 73 8.01 1.32 10.71
C VAL A 73 7.81 0.76 12.11
N VAL A 74 7.66 -0.53 12.17
CA VAL A 74 7.60 -1.22 13.45
C VAL A 74 8.97 -1.74 13.78
#